data_88fe02b10704c80c4e4df8940f35f157
#
_entry.id   88fe02b10704c80c4e4df8940f35f157
#
_cell.length_a   1.000
_cell.length_b   1.000
_cell.length_c   1.000
_cell.angle_alpha   90.00
_cell.angle_beta   90.00
_cell.angle_gamma   90.00
#
_symmetry.space_group_name_H-M   'P 1'
#
loop_
_entity.id
_entity.type
_entity.pdbx_description
1 polymer ?
#
loop_
_entity_poly.entity_id
_entity_poly.type
_entity_poly.pdbx_seq_one_letter_code
_entity_poly.pdbx_strand_id
1 'polypeptide(L)'
;ESVASQGGIVEIYAGVFGAEMLTRLPAVTPDGQPGERIARFVGVDGPRWFLRGVISGAAVLGDDKAAASVEEVFRTVVVDRGDEPRPPRELLPMTLPADLVVAAEEEPAVEEETENEHSKLRPMPRRGPEITEIG
;
A
#
# COMPACT_ATOMS: atom_id res chain seq x y z
N GLU A 1 5.81 -9.16 -2.56
CA GLU A 1 7.03 -9.24 -1.74
C GLU A 1 6.66 -9.15 -0.26
N SER A 2 7.32 -9.95 0.58
CA SER A 2 7.09 -9.94 2.03
C SER A 2 7.93 -8.83 2.68
N VAL A 3 7.38 -8.14 3.70
CA VAL A 3 8.11 -7.16 4.51
C VAL A 3 9.41 -7.76 5.08
N ALA A 4 9.35 -9.02 5.50
CA ALA A 4 10.52 -9.72 6.02
C ALA A 4 11.63 -9.94 4.97
N SER A 5 11.28 -10.16 3.70
CA SER A 5 12.27 -10.31 2.62
C SER A 5 13.00 -9.01 2.29
N GLN A 6 12.45 -7.87 2.67
CA GLN A 6 13.05 -6.54 2.55
C GLN A 6 13.82 -6.11 3.82
N GLY A 7 14.02 -7.02 4.76
CA GLY A 7 14.69 -6.72 6.04
C GLY A 7 13.83 -5.90 7.01
N GLY A 8 12.51 -5.85 6.78
CA GLY A 8 11.58 -5.12 7.62
C GLY A 8 11.05 -5.93 8.80
N ILE A 9 10.48 -5.23 9.76
CA ILE A 9 9.86 -5.78 10.96
C ILE A 9 8.35 -5.61 10.86
N VAL A 10 7.60 -6.64 11.31
CA VAL A 10 6.13 -6.61 11.39
C VAL A 10 5.74 -6.94 12.83
N GLU A 11 4.94 -6.08 13.42
CA GLU A 11 4.36 -6.25 14.75
C GLU A 11 2.84 -6.24 14.63
N ILE A 12 2.18 -7.23 15.23
CA ILE A 12 0.72 -7.29 15.32
C ILE A 12 0.33 -7.05 16.77
N TYR A 13 -0.61 -6.14 16.99
CA TYR A 13 -1.08 -5.75 18.31
C TYR A 13 -2.58 -5.50 18.33
N ALA A 14 -3.16 -5.45 19.53
CA ALA A 14 -4.56 -5.04 19.71
C ALA A 14 -4.62 -3.51 19.75
N GLY A 15 -5.20 -2.92 18.72
CA GLY A 15 -5.41 -1.47 18.62
C GLY A 15 -6.88 -1.08 18.75
N VAL A 16 -7.17 0.17 18.41
CA VAL A 16 -8.53 0.76 18.57
C VAL A 16 -9.54 0.20 17.56
N PHE A 17 -9.09 -0.40 16.46
CA PHE A 17 -9.93 -1.02 15.44
C PHE A 17 -9.85 -2.55 15.45
N GLY A 18 -9.28 -3.15 16.48
CA GLY A 18 -9.06 -4.59 16.59
C GLY A 18 -7.61 -4.99 16.39
N ALA A 19 -7.35 -6.08 15.68
CA ALA A 19 -5.99 -6.47 15.35
C ALA A 19 -5.40 -5.51 14.30
N GLU A 20 -4.32 -4.87 14.65
CA GLU A 20 -3.62 -3.90 13.81
C GLU A 20 -2.19 -4.36 13.57
N MET A 21 -1.59 -3.89 12.47
CA MET A 21 -0.24 -4.28 12.09
C MET A 21 0.62 -3.02 11.92
N LEU A 22 1.75 -2.98 12.60
CA LEU A 22 2.79 -1.98 12.40
C LEU A 22 3.92 -2.60 11.60
N THR A 23 4.33 -1.92 10.54
CA THR A 23 5.48 -2.33 9.73
C THR A 23 6.56 -1.27 9.79
N ARG A 24 7.82 -1.71 9.86
CA ARG A 24 9.01 -0.87 9.75
C ARG A 24 9.86 -1.43 8.62
N LEU A 25 10.10 -0.64 7.61
CA LEU A 25 10.91 -1.00 6.46
C LEU A 25 12.14 -0.10 6.41
N PRO A 26 13.34 -0.66 6.20
CA PRO A 26 14.51 0.15 5.90
C PRO A 26 14.23 1.04 4.69
N ALA A 27 14.57 2.30 4.79
CA ALA A 27 14.36 3.28 3.73
C ALA A 27 15.54 4.26 3.68
N VAL A 28 15.65 4.99 2.61
CA VAL A 28 16.59 6.09 2.49
C VAL A 28 15.79 7.40 2.52
N THR A 29 16.21 8.33 3.37
CA THR A 29 15.60 9.66 3.43
C THR A 29 15.94 10.47 2.17
N PRO A 30 15.21 11.57 1.85
CA PRO A 30 15.53 12.43 0.73
C PRO A 30 16.98 12.97 0.75
N ASP A 31 17.57 13.08 1.94
CA ASP A 31 18.95 13.52 2.14
C ASP A 31 20.00 12.40 1.98
N GLY A 32 19.57 11.20 1.54
CA GLY A 32 20.43 10.04 1.33
C GLY A 32 20.87 9.32 2.60
N GLN A 33 20.28 9.63 3.76
CA GLN A 33 20.62 8.99 5.03
C GLN A 33 19.79 7.72 5.25
N PRO A 34 20.34 6.72 5.96
CA PRO A 34 19.56 5.58 6.40
C PRO A 34 18.40 6.01 7.30
N GLY A 35 17.22 5.47 7.04
CA GLY A 35 16.01 5.74 7.81
C GLY A 35 15.08 4.55 7.79
N GLU A 36 13.86 4.74 8.28
CA GLU A 36 12.81 3.73 8.28
C GLU A 36 11.51 4.33 7.75
N ARG A 37 10.82 3.55 6.95
CA ARG A 37 9.43 3.83 6.58
C ARG A 37 8.53 3.04 7.52
N ILE A 38 7.77 3.75 8.33
CA ILE A 38 6.84 3.16 9.29
C ILE A 38 5.43 3.32 8.75
N ALA A 39 4.64 2.23 8.77
CA ALA A 39 3.24 2.25 8.40
C ALA A 39 2.42 1.38 9.36
N ARG A 40 1.27 1.90 9.78
CA ARG A 40 0.25 1.23 10.57
C ARG A 40 -0.90 0.83 9.66
N PHE A 41 -1.22 -0.45 9.67
CA PHE A 41 -2.35 -1.00 8.92
C PHE A 41 -3.50 -1.26 9.88
N VAL A 42 -4.63 -0.70 9.56
CA VAL A 42 -5.88 -0.87 10.28
C VAL A 42 -6.91 -1.51 9.36
N GLY A 43 -7.84 -2.28 9.91
CA GLY A 43 -8.86 -2.95 9.14
C GLY A 43 -10.14 -3.16 9.92
N VAL A 44 -11.27 -3.03 9.23
CA VAL A 44 -12.60 -3.28 9.80
C VAL A 44 -13.39 -4.14 8.84
N ASP A 45 -13.94 -5.24 9.33
CA ASP A 45 -14.85 -6.12 8.62
C ASP A 45 -16.29 -5.62 8.73
N GLY A 46 -16.98 -5.62 7.61
CA GLY A 46 -18.41 -5.39 7.56
C GLY A 46 -19.14 -6.44 6.75
N PRO A 47 -20.45 -6.33 6.57
CA PRO A 47 -21.24 -7.28 5.80
C PRO A 47 -20.81 -7.32 4.34
N ARG A 48 -20.03 -8.33 3.96
CA ARG A 48 -19.52 -8.54 2.58
C ARG A 48 -18.55 -7.43 2.09
N TRP A 49 -17.88 -6.72 3.00
CA TRP A 49 -16.83 -5.76 2.68
C TRP A 49 -15.75 -5.76 3.77
N PHE A 50 -14.58 -5.27 3.40
CA PHE A 50 -13.47 -5.03 4.31
C PHE A 50 -12.89 -3.65 4.02
N LEU A 51 -12.84 -2.78 5.04
CA LEU A 51 -12.20 -1.47 4.95
C LEU A 51 -10.78 -1.57 5.49
N ARG A 52 -9.80 -1.22 4.67
CA ARG A 52 -8.39 -1.15 5.05
C ARG A 52 -7.90 0.30 5.01
N GLY A 53 -7.26 0.71 6.10
CA GLY A 53 -6.50 1.96 6.14
C GLY A 53 -5.00 1.69 6.25
N VAL A 54 -4.20 2.54 5.62
CA VAL A 54 -2.75 2.60 5.79
C VAL A 54 -2.40 3.99 6.30
N ILE A 55 -1.84 4.04 7.50
CA ILE A 55 -1.51 5.27 8.21
C ILE A 55 0.01 5.40 8.23
N SER A 56 0.52 6.57 7.88
CA SER A 56 1.96 6.88 7.88
C SER A 56 2.21 8.32 8.36
N GLY A 57 3.45 8.74 8.37
CA GLY A 57 3.84 10.10 8.76
C GLY A 57 3.72 10.35 10.26
N ALA A 58 3.39 11.56 10.69
CA ALA A 58 3.38 11.99 12.08
C ALA A 58 2.53 11.09 13.00
N ALA A 59 1.41 10.58 12.48
CA ALA A 59 0.48 9.73 13.22
C ALA A 59 1.06 8.37 13.67
N VAL A 60 2.18 7.93 13.11
CA VAL A 60 2.89 6.70 13.50
C VAL A 60 4.28 6.98 14.11
N LEU A 61 4.70 8.24 14.13
CA LEU A 61 6.00 8.68 14.65
C LEU A 61 5.92 9.25 16.07
N GLY A 62 4.81 9.06 16.77
CA GLY A 62 4.63 9.47 18.17
C GLY A 62 3.89 10.79 18.36
N ASP A 63 3.24 11.32 17.32
CA ASP A 63 2.31 12.45 17.47
C ASP A 63 0.90 11.92 17.78
N ASP A 64 0.56 11.88 19.08
CA ASP A 64 -0.74 11.40 19.55
C ASP A 64 -1.91 12.20 18.99
N LYS A 65 -1.73 13.49 18.74
CA LYS A 65 -2.77 14.35 18.18
C LYS A 65 -3.04 14.01 16.71
N ALA A 66 -1.98 13.81 15.94
CA ALA A 66 -2.11 13.38 14.55
C ALA A 66 -2.73 11.97 14.47
N ALA A 67 -2.32 11.06 15.35
CA ALA A 67 -2.89 9.72 15.44
C ALA A 67 -4.39 9.78 15.76
N ALA A 68 -4.82 10.53 16.77
CA ALA A 68 -6.21 10.67 17.14
C ALA A 68 -7.06 11.28 16.01
N SER A 69 -6.54 12.28 15.29
CA SER A 69 -7.24 12.90 14.17
C SER A 69 -7.48 11.91 13.02
N VAL A 70 -6.46 11.11 12.66
CA VAL A 70 -6.60 10.09 11.61
C VAL A 70 -7.56 8.98 12.02
N GLU A 71 -7.51 8.56 13.29
CA GLU A 71 -8.45 7.57 13.83
C GLU A 71 -9.89 8.07 13.82
N GLU A 72 -10.11 9.34 14.11
CA GLU A 72 -11.44 9.96 14.02
C GLU A 72 -11.96 9.97 12.58
N VAL A 73 -11.14 10.37 11.62
CA VAL A 73 -11.49 10.30 10.19
C VAL A 73 -11.86 8.87 9.80
N PHE A 74 -11.06 7.89 10.20
CA PHE A 74 -11.33 6.48 9.87
C PHE A 74 -12.65 5.97 10.47
N ARG A 75 -13.04 6.45 11.67
CA ARG A 75 -14.33 6.12 12.30
C ARG A 75 -15.53 6.74 11.58
N THR A 76 -15.34 7.83 10.87
CA THR A 76 -16.43 8.51 10.14
C THR A 76 -16.68 7.93 8.76
N VAL A 77 -15.84 7.03 8.28
CA VAL A 77 -16.00 6.40 6.97
C VAL A 77 -17.27 5.54 6.94
N VAL A 78 -18.15 5.85 6.01
CA VAL A 78 -19.37 5.08 5.72
C VAL A 78 -19.14 4.27 4.45
N VAL A 79 -19.32 2.96 4.53
CA VAL A 79 -19.20 2.08 3.37
C VAL A 79 -20.59 1.79 2.81
N ASP A 80 -20.87 2.35 1.64
CA ASP A 80 -22.02 1.98 0.83
C ASP A 80 -21.54 1.04 -0.29
N ARG A 81 -21.81 -0.25 -0.12
CA ARG A 81 -21.40 -1.26 -1.09
C ARG A 81 -22.33 -1.35 -2.30
N GLY A 82 -23.57 -0.88 -2.15
CA GLY A 82 -24.64 -1.13 -3.11
C GLY A 82 -25.10 -2.60 -3.14
N ASP A 83 -26.06 -2.87 -4.00
CA ASP A 83 -26.70 -4.19 -4.14
C ASP A 83 -26.07 -5.07 -5.23
N GLU A 84 -25.22 -4.53 -6.08
CA GLU A 84 -24.59 -5.26 -7.16
C GLU A 84 -23.69 -6.39 -6.65
N PRO A 85 -23.80 -7.59 -7.21
CA PRO A 85 -22.88 -8.67 -6.93
C PRO A 85 -21.49 -8.31 -7.52
N ARG A 86 -20.46 -8.40 -6.69
CA ARG A 86 -19.08 -8.16 -7.09
C ARG A 86 -18.20 -9.37 -6.77
N PRO A 87 -17.20 -9.65 -7.58
CA PRO A 87 -16.22 -10.69 -7.31
C PRO A 87 -15.55 -10.49 -5.94
N PRO A 88 -15.15 -11.58 -5.26
CA PRO A 88 -14.36 -11.46 -4.03
C PRO A 88 -13.08 -10.66 -4.26
N ARG A 89 -12.73 -9.79 -3.32
CA ARG A 89 -11.53 -8.94 -3.33
C ARG A 89 -11.51 -7.84 -4.39
N GLU A 90 -12.61 -7.58 -5.07
CA GLU A 90 -12.72 -6.41 -5.92
C GLU A 90 -12.72 -5.13 -5.08
N LEU A 91 -11.95 -4.13 -5.53
CA LEU A 91 -11.93 -2.82 -4.87
C LEU A 91 -13.24 -2.07 -5.17
N LEU A 92 -13.85 -1.55 -4.12
CA LEU A 92 -15.00 -0.65 -4.28
C LEU A 92 -14.51 0.73 -4.72
N PRO A 93 -15.18 1.37 -5.69
CA PRO A 93 -14.83 2.73 -6.08
C PRO A 93 -15.08 3.69 -4.91
N MET A 94 -14.17 4.63 -4.72
CA MET A 94 -14.32 5.71 -3.75
C MET A 94 -14.52 7.03 -4.49
N THR A 95 -15.48 7.82 -4.04
CA THR A 95 -15.70 9.17 -4.53
C THR A 95 -15.36 10.14 -3.41
N LEU A 96 -14.36 10.99 -3.66
CA LEU A 96 -14.03 12.06 -2.73
C LEU A 96 -15.08 13.19 -2.84
N PRO A 97 -15.42 13.82 -1.72
CA PRO A 97 -16.18 15.07 -1.74
C PRO A 97 -15.49 16.13 -2.60
N ALA A 98 -16.28 16.94 -3.32
CA ALA A 98 -15.73 17.90 -4.30
C ALA A 98 -14.80 18.95 -3.66
N ASP A 99 -15.05 19.31 -2.42
CA ASP A 99 -14.22 20.22 -1.62
C ASP A 99 -12.84 19.65 -1.26
N LEU A 100 -12.72 18.32 -1.16
CA LEU A 100 -11.44 17.65 -0.90
C LEU A 100 -10.64 17.40 -2.19
N VAL A 101 -11.28 17.33 -3.35
CA VAL A 101 -10.59 17.17 -4.63
C VAL A 101 -9.73 18.39 -4.94
N VAL A 102 -10.22 19.59 -4.64
CA VAL A 102 -9.49 20.85 -4.88
C VAL A 102 -8.23 20.94 -4.00
N ALA A 103 -8.31 20.46 -2.76
CA ALA A 103 -7.15 20.46 -1.86
C ALA A 103 -6.08 19.45 -2.24
N ALA A 104 -6.46 18.35 -2.89
CA ALA A 104 -5.52 17.32 -3.35
C ALA A 104 -4.75 17.73 -4.62
N GLU A 105 -5.30 18.66 -5.41
CA GLU A 105 -4.62 19.20 -6.61
C GLU A 105 -3.55 20.25 -6.27
N GLU A 106 -3.56 20.80 -5.05
CA GLU A 106 -2.56 21.78 -4.57
C GLU A 106 -1.35 21.13 -3.89
N GLU A 107 -1.41 19.86 -3.50
CA GLU A 107 -0.23 19.14 -3.03
C GLU A 107 0.51 18.53 -4.23
N PRO A 108 1.85 18.77 -4.37
CA PRO A 108 2.60 18.13 -5.44
C PRO A 108 2.49 16.62 -5.27
N ALA A 109 1.94 15.96 -6.28
CA ALA A 109 1.88 14.51 -6.36
C ALA A 109 3.29 13.97 -6.10
N VAL A 110 3.47 13.27 -5.00
CA VAL A 110 4.59 12.36 -4.84
C VAL A 110 4.30 11.23 -5.82
N GLU A 111 4.88 11.33 -7.00
CA GLU A 111 4.84 10.28 -8.00
C GLU A 111 5.35 9.01 -7.33
N GLU A 112 4.44 8.11 -6.98
CA GLU A 112 4.79 6.70 -6.83
C GLU A 112 5.19 6.23 -8.23
N GLU A 113 6.48 6.33 -8.53
CA GLU A 113 7.07 5.60 -9.63
C GLU A 113 6.86 4.11 -9.37
N THR A 114 5.71 3.61 -9.79
CA THR A 114 5.57 2.19 -10.09
C THR A 114 6.42 1.95 -11.34
N GLU A 115 7.72 1.77 -11.14
CA GLU A 115 8.59 1.23 -12.17
C GLU A 115 8.06 -0.13 -12.61
N ASN A 116 7.31 -0.08 -13.68
CA ASN A 116 6.84 -1.25 -14.41
C ASN A 116 8.01 -1.74 -15.29
N GLU A 117 9.12 -2.13 -14.63
CA GLU A 117 10.31 -2.71 -15.28
C GLU A 117 10.13 -4.20 -15.62
N HIS A 118 8.97 -4.60 -16.10
CA HIS A 118 8.78 -5.99 -16.58
C HIS A 118 8.48 -6.08 -18.07
N SER A 119 8.91 -5.12 -18.87
CA SER A 119 8.75 -5.20 -20.34
C SER A 119 10.06 -5.05 -21.13
N LYS A 120 11.16 -5.59 -20.61
CA LYS A 120 12.33 -5.87 -21.46
C LYS A 120 12.58 -7.36 -21.48
N LEU A 121 11.79 -8.07 -22.28
CA LEU A 121 12.11 -9.41 -22.75
C LEU A 121 13.50 -9.37 -23.41
N ARG A 122 14.49 -9.93 -22.72
CA ARG A 122 15.80 -10.23 -23.32
C ARG A 122 15.56 -11.16 -24.52
N PRO A 123 16.06 -10.85 -25.71
CA PRO A 123 15.97 -11.79 -26.83
C PRO A 123 16.70 -13.07 -26.48
N MET A 124 16.01 -14.19 -26.62
CA MET A 124 16.60 -15.51 -26.47
C MET A 124 17.77 -15.67 -27.43
N PRO A 125 18.92 -16.23 -27.01
CA PRO A 125 20.00 -16.54 -27.92
C PRO A 125 19.54 -17.58 -28.96
N ARG A 126 19.81 -17.31 -30.21
CA ARG A 126 19.52 -18.22 -31.31
C ARG A 126 20.24 -19.54 -31.05
N ARG A 127 19.49 -20.65 -31.15
CA ARG A 127 20.00 -22.01 -31.17
C ARG A 127 21.12 -22.10 -32.22
N GLY A 128 22.27 -22.59 -31.82
CA GLY A 128 23.38 -22.89 -32.72
C GLY A 128 23.05 -23.98 -33.73
N PRO A 129 23.86 -24.15 -34.77
CA PRO A 129 23.60 -25.06 -35.90
C PRO A 129 23.50 -26.50 -35.43
N GLU A 130 22.48 -27.20 -35.95
CA GLU A 130 22.35 -28.66 -35.82
C GLU A 130 23.58 -29.34 -36.39
N ILE A 131 24.22 -30.18 -35.60
CA ILE A 131 25.26 -31.09 -36.07
C ILE A 131 24.54 -32.23 -36.76
N THR A 132 24.63 -32.28 -38.09
CA THR A 132 24.21 -33.43 -38.88
C THR A 132 25.33 -34.45 -38.80
N GLU A 133 25.13 -35.51 -38.02
CA GLU A 133 26.01 -36.69 -38.14
C GLU A 133 25.76 -37.39 -39.47
N ILE A 134 26.78 -37.42 -40.28
CA ILE A 134 26.89 -38.35 -41.43
C ILE A 134 27.69 -39.52 -40.92
N GLY A 135 27.01 -40.62 -40.71
CA GLY A 135 27.61 -41.90 -40.45
C GLY A 135 27.91 -42.69 -41.70
#